data_d2b927c050f99f6f2cdf5448ab2426b4
#
_entry.id   d2b927c050f99f6f2cdf5448ab2426b4
#
_cell.length_a   1.000
_cell.length_b   1.000
_cell.length_c   1.000
_cell.angle_alpha   90.00
_cell.angle_beta   90.00
_cell.angle_gamma   90.00
#
_symmetry.space_group_name_H-M   'P 1'
#
loop_
_entity.id
_entity.type
_entity.pdbx_description
1 polymer ?
#
loop_
_entity_poly.entity_id
_entity_poly.type
_entity_poly.pdbx_seq_one_letter_code
_entity_poly.pdbx_strand_id
1 'polypeptide(L)'
;MTKTRSCIAATFALAAITAMSACATNDPKPSASTTTSATSTTTTPMPSSTSLSPAEQDAKDAEQAIPKFWAVVDSLSSNPSLSLDKLAVVSRQPTITTWRQLLTSHRVKQLKQIGHTTVASVSAKPGQAGKFEVTACIDVSKVNLVDKVGKSVVAANRPARVQYLYTVEKGSDGVFYVVEDKVVQTC
;
A
#
# COMPACT_ATOMS: atom_id res chain seq x y z
N MET A 1 -12.29 -43.60 11.09
CA MET A 1 -12.86 -42.77 12.16
C MET A 1 -13.41 -41.50 11.51
N THR A 2 -14.58 -41.14 11.80
CA THR A 2 -15.63 -40.48 11.01
C THR A 2 -15.40 -38.98 10.78
N LYS A 3 -15.49 -38.54 9.51
CA LYS A 3 -15.56 -37.13 9.09
C LYS A 3 -16.97 -36.60 9.37
N THR A 4 -17.06 -35.47 10.03
CA THR A 4 -18.29 -34.67 10.07
C THR A 4 -18.07 -33.36 9.30
N ARG A 5 -18.79 -33.21 8.19
CA ARG A 5 -18.92 -31.98 7.41
C ARG A 5 -20.13 -31.20 7.92
N SER A 6 -19.94 -29.97 8.35
CA SER A 6 -21.03 -29.02 8.62
C SER A 6 -21.09 -28.02 7.49
N CYS A 7 -22.17 -28.07 6.71
CA CYS A 7 -22.59 -27.03 5.78
C CYS A 7 -23.42 -26.01 6.54
N ILE A 8 -23.04 -24.75 6.50
CA ILE A 8 -23.90 -23.62 6.92
C ILE A 8 -24.21 -22.81 5.67
N ALA A 9 -25.47 -22.87 5.25
CA ALA A 9 -26.05 -22.02 4.22
C ALA A 9 -26.49 -20.70 4.89
N ALA A 10 -26.02 -19.58 4.39
CA ALA A 10 -26.51 -18.27 4.78
C ALA A 10 -27.24 -17.62 3.61
N THR A 11 -28.51 -17.42 3.80
CA THR A 11 -29.47 -16.76 2.89
C THR A 11 -29.27 -15.26 2.94
N PHE A 12 -29.09 -14.62 1.78
CA PHE A 12 -29.09 -13.15 1.65
C PHE A 12 -30.49 -12.66 1.27
N ALA A 13 -31.01 -11.73 2.06
CA ALA A 13 -32.20 -10.97 1.77
C ALA A 13 -31.83 -9.66 1.07
N LEU A 14 -32.43 -9.42 -0.11
CA LEU A 14 -32.40 -8.15 -0.84
C LEU A 14 -33.37 -7.15 -0.16
N ALA A 15 -32.88 -5.93 0.03
CA ALA A 15 -33.74 -4.77 0.27
C ALA A 15 -33.37 -3.65 -0.70
N ALA A 16 -34.28 -3.37 -1.64
CA ALA A 16 -34.23 -2.24 -2.55
C ALA A 16 -34.92 -1.03 -1.86
N ILE A 17 -34.27 0.12 -1.88
CA ILE A 17 -34.92 1.41 -1.54
C ILE A 17 -34.66 2.38 -2.68
N THR A 18 -35.74 2.70 -3.39
CA THR A 18 -35.88 3.81 -4.34
C THR A 18 -36.39 5.04 -3.58
N ALA A 19 -35.80 6.20 -3.80
CA ALA A 19 -36.43 7.47 -3.49
C ALA A 19 -36.06 8.54 -4.52
N MET A 20 -37.13 9.09 -5.06
CA MET A 20 -37.28 10.11 -6.10
C MET A 20 -36.96 11.52 -5.59
N SER A 21 -36.55 12.36 -6.59
CA SER A 21 -37.19 13.63 -6.96
C SER A 21 -36.98 14.87 -6.09
N ALA A 22 -36.48 15.96 -6.67
CA ALA A 22 -37.30 17.05 -7.18
C ALA A 22 -36.45 18.19 -7.75
N CYS A 23 -36.82 18.63 -8.97
CA CYS A 23 -36.42 19.88 -9.58
C CYS A 23 -37.11 21.06 -8.88
N ALA A 24 -36.40 22.17 -8.73
CA ALA A 24 -37.05 23.49 -8.61
C ALA A 24 -36.19 24.51 -9.37
N THR A 25 -36.70 24.92 -10.50
CA THR A 25 -36.34 26.13 -11.28
C THR A 25 -36.97 27.35 -10.62
N ASN A 26 -36.17 28.40 -10.41
CA ASN A 26 -36.70 29.75 -10.29
C ASN A 26 -35.70 30.74 -10.87
N ASP A 27 -36.06 31.25 -12.04
CA ASP A 27 -35.55 32.50 -12.62
C ASP A 27 -36.20 33.68 -11.89
N PRO A 28 -35.49 34.77 -11.67
CA PRO A 28 -36.00 36.08 -12.10
C PRO A 28 -34.95 36.99 -12.75
N LYS A 29 -35.29 37.43 -13.90
CA LYS A 29 -35.18 38.70 -14.63
C LYS A 29 -34.23 39.81 -14.11
N PRO A 30 -33.44 40.42 -15.01
CA PRO A 30 -32.42 41.40 -14.69
C PRO A 30 -33.00 42.78 -14.41
N SER A 31 -32.43 43.43 -13.40
CA SER A 31 -32.59 44.88 -13.19
C SER A 31 -31.24 45.57 -13.34
N ALA A 32 -31.16 46.47 -14.25
CA ALA A 32 -29.99 47.30 -14.49
C ALA A 32 -29.85 48.37 -13.41
N SER A 33 -28.64 48.58 -12.90
CA SER A 33 -28.25 49.81 -12.23
C SER A 33 -26.73 49.99 -12.22
N THR A 34 -26.31 50.99 -12.98
CA THR A 34 -25.29 52.02 -12.74
C THR A 34 -23.89 51.62 -12.27
N THR A 35 -22.96 51.83 -13.15
CA THR A 35 -21.52 51.94 -13.10
C THR A 35 -21.00 52.76 -11.91
N THR A 36 -20.12 52.13 -11.10
CA THR A 36 -19.11 52.86 -10.35
C THR A 36 -17.80 52.06 -10.46
N SER A 37 -16.85 52.58 -11.20
CA SER A 37 -15.50 52.02 -11.32
C SER A 37 -14.76 52.14 -9.99
N ALA A 38 -14.67 51.06 -9.26
CA ALA A 38 -13.69 50.90 -8.18
C ALA A 38 -12.54 50.05 -8.72
N THR A 39 -11.37 50.64 -8.81
CA THR A 39 -10.11 49.96 -9.12
C THR A 39 -9.79 48.99 -8.00
N SER A 40 -10.21 47.74 -8.14
CA SER A 40 -9.86 46.67 -7.22
C SER A 40 -8.47 46.18 -7.57
N THR A 41 -7.50 46.52 -6.77
CA THR A 41 -6.20 45.81 -6.76
C THR A 41 -6.44 44.36 -6.41
N THR A 42 -6.40 43.50 -7.41
CA THR A 42 -6.47 42.05 -7.26
C THR A 42 -5.15 41.59 -6.63
N THR A 43 -5.11 41.49 -5.30
CA THR A 43 -4.09 40.73 -4.60
C THR A 43 -4.38 39.25 -4.88
N THR A 44 -3.62 38.64 -5.78
CA THR A 44 -3.61 37.20 -6.02
C THR A 44 -3.27 36.52 -4.71
N PRO A 45 -4.14 35.68 -4.12
CA PRO A 45 -3.78 34.94 -2.90
C PRO A 45 -2.65 33.98 -3.26
N MET A 46 -1.48 34.20 -2.65
CA MET A 46 -0.36 33.27 -2.69
C MET A 46 -0.86 31.93 -2.11
N PRO A 47 -0.64 30.79 -2.79
CA PRO A 47 -1.08 29.51 -2.26
C PRO A 47 -0.39 29.31 -0.91
N SER A 48 -1.18 29.26 0.16
CA SER A 48 -0.70 28.90 1.49
C SER A 48 -0.20 27.46 1.40
N SER A 49 1.09 27.27 1.54
CA SER A 49 1.70 25.93 1.74
C SER A 49 1.15 25.36 3.04
N THR A 50 0.11 24.55 2.95
CA THR A 50 -0.44 23.85 4.10
C THR A 50 0.59 22.82 4.54
N SER A 51 1.38 23.13 5.56
CA SER A 51 2.27 22.14 6.18
C SER A 51 1.40 21.05 6.80
N LEU A 52 1.77 19.79 6.53
CA LEU A 52 1.09 18.64 7.16
C LEU A 52 1.25 18.70 8.67
N SER A 53 0.24 18.24 9.38
CA SER A 53 0.38 18.02 10.83
C SER A 53 1.40 16.89 11.09
N PRO A 54 2.03 16.82 12.27
CA PRO A 54 2.97 15.74 12.60
C PRO A 54 2.39 14.33 12.38
N ALA A 55 1.11 14.14 12.68
CA ALA A 55 0.43 12.85 12.49
C ALA A 55 0.25 12.51 11.00
N GLU A 56 -0.07 13.50 10.16
CA GLU A 56 -0.17 13.31 8.70
C GLU A 56 1.21 13.05 8.09
N GLN A 57 2.25 13.71 8.61
CA GLN A 57 3.62 13.44 8.19
C GLN A 57 4.05 12.01 8.56
N ASP A 58 3.80 11.58 9.79
CA ASP A 58 4.10 10.21 10.22
C ASP A 58 3.36 9.16 9.40
N ALA A 59 2.10 9.41 9.00
CA ALA A 59 1.38 8.52 8.09
C ALA A 59 2.03 8.44 6.72
N LYS A 60 2.47 9.57 6.16
CA LYS A 60 3.21 9.59 4.89
C LYS A 60 4.57 8.87 4.98
N ASP A 61 5.26 9.03 6.07
CA ASP A 61 6.53 8.34 6.30
C ASP A 61 6.32 6.83 6.46
N ALA A 62 5.22 6.41 7.08
CA ALA A 62 4.81 5.01 7.13
C ALA A 62 4.47 4.45 5.73
N GLU A 63 3.81 5.23 4.85
CA GLU A 63 3.62 4.86 3.44
C GLU A 63 4.95 4.64 2.73
N GLN A 64 5.92 5.53 2.94
CA GLN A 64 7.26 5.46 2.33
C GLN A 64 8.11 4.28 2.83
N ALA A 65 7.78 3.69 3.97
CA ALA A 65 8.44 2.48 4.45
C ALA A 65 8.22 1.29 3.50
N ILE A 66 7.07 1.21 2.82
CA ILE A 66 6.72 0.08 1.96
C ILE A 66 7.61 -0.02 0.71
N PRO A 67 7.76 1.03 -0.13
CA PRO A 67 8.68 0.97 -1.26
C PRO A 67 10.14 0.76 -0.83
N LYS A 68 10.58 1.30 0.31
CA LYS A 68 11.92 1.05 0.86
C LYS A 68 12.10 -0.42 1.23
N PHE A 69 11.10 -1.02 1.87
CA PHE A 69 11.09 -2.44 2.22
C PHE A 69 11.23 -3.32 0.97
N TRP A 70 10.42 -3.11 -0.06
CA TRP A 70 10.50 -3.88 -1.30
C TRP A 70 11.81 -3.67 -2.06
N ALA A 71 12.37 -2.46 -2.06
CA ALA A 71 13.68 -2.20 -2.67
C ALA A 71 14.79 -3.04 -2.03
N VAL A 72 14.76 -3.21 -0.69
CA VAL A 72 15.71 -4.08 0.02
C VAL A 72 15.45 -5.54 -0.30
N VAL A 73 14.20 -6.00 -0.27
CA VAL A 73 13.82 -7.38 -0.61
C VAL A 73 14.24 -7.74 -2.04
N ASP A 74 13.96 -6.87 -3.01
CA ASP A 74 14.37 -7.06 -4.41
C ASP A 74 15.89 -7.13 -4.57
N SER A 75 16.61 -6.25 -3.88
CA SER A 75 18.08 -6.26 -3.87
C SER A 75 18.65 -7.57 -3.34
N LEU A 76 18.10 -8.08 -2.23
CA LEU A 76 18.52 -9.33 -1.62
C LEU A 76 18.13 -10.57 -2.42
N SER A 77 17.01 -10.52 -3.13
CA SER A 77 16.51 -11.59 -3.99
C SER A 77 17.26 -11.67 -5.32
N SER A 78 17.68 -10.52 -5.85
CA SER A 78 18.42 -10.43 -7.11
C SER A 78 19.93 -10.65 -6.94
N ASN A 79 20.47 -10.40 -5.73
CA ASN A 79 21.89 -10.61 -5.43
C ASN A 79 22.07 -11.45 -4.14
N PRO A 80 22.20 -12.79 -4.29
CA PRO A 80 22.38 -13.70 -3.14
C PRO A 80 23.65 -13.48 -2.32
N SER A 81 24.63 -12.72 -2.81
CA SER A 81 25.87 -12.43 -2.08
C SER A 81 25.71 -11.34 -1.01
N LEU A 82 24.63 -10.56 -1.06
CA LEU A 82 24.36 -9.51 -0.08
C LEU A 82 23.98 -10.12 1.29
N SER A 83 24.44 -9.49 2.39
CA SER A 83 24.03 -9.91 3.74
C SER A 83 22.53 -9.71 3.96
N LEU A 84 21.86 -10.73 4.50
CA LEU A 84 20.46 -10.66 4.92
C LEU A 84 20.23 -9.70 6.10
N ASP A 85 21.30 -9.23 6.75
CA ASP A 85 21.22 -8.23 7.81
C ASP A 85 20.68 -6.88 7.30
N LYS A 86 20.75 -6.64 5.97
CA LYS A 86 20.12 -5.48 5.35
C LYS A 86 18.61 -5.41 5.58
N LEU A 87 17.91 -6.53 5.87
CA LEU A 87 16.50 -6.52 6.26
C LEU A 87 16.27 -5.67 7.52
N ALA A 88 17.21 -5.62 8.44
CA ALA A 88 17.09 -4.86 9.67
C ALA A 88 17.07 -3.33 9.46
N VAL A 89 17.41 -2.85 8.27
CA VAL A 89 17.34 -1.41 7.93
C VAL A 89 15.91 -0.96 7.63
N VAL A 90 15.02 -1.90 7.24
CA VAL A 90 13.65 -1.59 6.80
C VAL A 90 12.57 -2.37 7.55
N SER A 91 12.94 -3.34 8.37
CA SER A 91 11.96 -4.19 9.07
C SER A 91 12.42 -4.58 10.48
N ARG A 92 11.46 -5.07 11.28
CA ARG A 92 11.68 -5.61 12.63
C ARG A 92 10.99 -6.98 12.74
N GLN A 93 11.12 -7.61 13.91
CA GLN A 93 10.43 -8.87 14.19
C GLN A 93 8.91 -8.68 14.22
N PRO A 94 8.13 -9.66 13.71
CA PRO A 94 8.55 -10.96 13.17
C PRO A 94 8.95 -10.97 11.68
N THR A 95 8.69 -9.89 10.92
CA THR A 95 8.93 -9.79 9.47
C THR A 95 10.36 -10.16 9.06
N ILE A 96 11.38 -9.69 9.82
CA ILE A 96 12.79 -10.06 9.56
C ILE A 96 12.97 -11.57 9.49
N THR A 97 12.42 -12.30 10.47
CA THR A 97 12.60 -13.76 10.53
C THR A 97 11.95 -14.46 9.34
N THR A 98 10.72 -14.05 9.00
CA THR A 98 9.97 -14.64 7.88
C THR A 98 10.72 -14.43 6.56
N TRP A 99 11.14 -13.19 6.27
CA TRP A 99 11.85 -12.89 5.04
C TRP A 99 13.27 -13.47 4.99
N ARG A 100 13.96 -13.52 6.13
CA ARG A 100 15.28 -14.19 6.21
C ARG A 100 15.16 -15.68 5.88
N GLN A 101 14.15 -16.37 6.41
CA GLN A 101 13.90 -17.78 6.12
C GLN A 101 13.57 -17.99 4.61
N LEU A 102 12.70 -17.17 4.05
CA LEU A 102 12.34 -17.23 2.62
C LEU A 102 13.57 -17.03 1.73
N LEU A 103 14.33 -15.96 1.94
CA LEU A 103 15.51 -15.64 1.15
C LEU A 103 16.62 -16.67 1.32
N THR A 104 16.79 -17.24 2.53
CA THR A 104 17.70 -18.36 2.76
C THR A 104 17.29 -19.59 1.94
N SER A 105 15.98 -19.92 1.94
CA SER A 105 15.45 -21.02 1.12
C SER A 105 15.71 -20.78 -0.37
N HIS A 106 15.53 -19.56 -0.86
CA HIS A 106 15.84 -19.21 -2.25
C HIS A 106 17.32 -19.43 -2.56
N ARG A 107 18.23 -19.01 -1.68
CA ARG A 107 19.69 -19.20 -1.84
C ARG A 107 20.09 -20.67 -1.87
N VAL A 108 19.55 -21.47 -0.94
CA VAL A 108 19.81 -22.92 -0.93
C VAL A 108 19.35 -23.57 -2.22
N LYS A 109 18.21 -23.15 -2.78
CA LYS A 109 17.69 -23.64 -4.06
C LYS A 109 18.34 -22.97 -5.27
N GLN A 110 19.32 -22.09 -5.08
CA GLN A 110 19.99 -21.31 -6.13
C GLN A 110 19.00 -20.52 -7.01
N LEU A 111 17.94 -19.99 -6.38
CA LEU A 111 16.96 -19.14 -7.05
C LEU A 111 17.42 -17.70 -7.01
N LYS A 112 17.16 -16.97 -8.11
CA LYS A 112 17.48 -15.56 -8.26
C LYS A 112 16.28 -14.81 -8.82
N GLN A 113 15.99 -13.65 -8.27
CA GLN A 113 14.98 -12.76 -8.81
C GLN A 113 15.51 -11.98 -10.01
N ILE A 114 14.66 -11.86 -11.03
CA ILE A 114 14.82 -10.97 -12.17
C ILE A 114 13.65 -9.99 -12.16
N GLY A 115 13.94 -8.73 -12.51
CA GLY A 115 12.96 -7.64 -12.42
C GLY A 115 12.77 -7.12 -11.01
N HIS A 116 11.85 -6.16 -10.85
CA HIS A 116 11.59 -5.49 -9.57
C HIS A 116 10.10 -5.39 -9.30
N THR A 117 9.82 -5.36 -8.01
CA THR A 117 8.50 -5.11 -7.45
C THR A 117 8.15 -3.63 -7.59
N THR A 118 6.90 -3.33 -7.90
CA THR A 118 6.38 -1.97 -7.94
C THR A 118 5.26 -1.82 -6.92
N VAL A 119 5.30 -0.78 -6.11
CA VAL A 119 4.18 -0.39 -5.24
C VAL A 119 3.23 0.45 -6.09
N ALA A 120 2.11 -0.16 -6.52
CA ALA A 120 1.13 0.49 -7.41
C ALA A 120 0.26 1.51 -6.66
N SER A 121 -0.06 1.22 -5.40
CA SER A 121 -0.73 2.15 -4.50
C SER A 121 -0.37 1.82 -3.06
N VAL A 122 -0.41 2.82 -2.20
CA VAL A 122 -0.16 2.68 -0.77
C VAL A 122 -0.99 3.71 0.00
N SER A 123 -1.51 3.32 1.15
CA SER A 123 -2.25 4.19 2.05
C SER A 123 -2.02 3.75 3.48
N ALA A 124 -1.69 4.69 4.35
CA ALA A 124 -1.49 4.47 5.78
C ALA A 124 -2.60 5.13 6.59
N LYS A 125 -2.97 4.49 7.68
CA LYS A 125 -3.84 5.07 8.71
C LYS A 125 -3.25 4.77 10.09
N PRO A 126 -3.49 5.64 11.08
CA PRO A 126 -3.11 5.35 12.45
C PRO A 126 -3.71 4.01 12.92
N GLY A 127 -2.89 3.18 13.52
CA GLY A 127 -3.25 1.91 14.12
C GLY A 127 -3.20 1.96 15.64
N GLN A 128 -3.15 0.78 16.25
CA GLN A 128 -3.04 0.67 17.71
C GLN A 128 -1.59 0.89 18.19
N ALA A 129 -1.43 1.35 19.44
CA ALA A 129 -0.14 1.48 20.12
C ALA A 129 0.92 2.28 19.34
N GLY A 130 0.51 3.36 18.66
CA GLY A 130 1.44 4.22 17.91
C GLY A 130 2.00 3.60 16.61
N LYS A 131 1.44 2.47 16.18
CA LYS A 131 1.76 1.85 14.88
C LYS A 131 0.86 2.39 13.78
N PHE A 132 1.20 2.07 12.54
CA PHE A 132 0.40 2.39 11.36
C PHE A 132 -0.05 1.11 10.69
N GLU A 133 -1.32 1.05 10.30
CA GLU A 133 -1.84 0.05 9.41
C GLU A 133 -1.72 0.58 7.97
N VAL A 134 -0.93 -0.12 7.15
CA VAL A 134 -0.65 0.30 5.78
C VAL A 134 -1.18 -0.75 4.81
N THR A 135 -2.07 -0.32 3.92
CA THR A 135 -2.55 -1.15 2.83
C THR A 135 -1.81 -0.76 1.54
N ALA A 136 -1.26 -1.74 0.82
CA ALA A 136 -0.59 -1.47 -0.45
C ALA A 136 -0.93 -2.53 -1.51
N CYS A 137 -1.07 -2.08 -2.75
CA CYS A 137 -1.13 -2.94 -3.93
C CYS A 137 0.28 -3.12 -4.49
N ILE A 138 0.75 -4.34 -4.49
CA ILE A 138 2.10 -4.72 -4.92
C ILE A 138 2.01 -5.38 -6.29
N ASP A 139 2.59 -4.74 -7.29
CA ASP A 139 2.68 -5.25 -8.66
C ASP A 139 3.98 -6.05 -8.82
N VAL A 140 3.82 -7.34 -9.04
CA VAL A 140 4.90 -8.30 -9.27
C VAL A 140 4.91 -8.83 -10.71
N SER A 141 4.17 -8.19 -11.63
CA SER A 141 4.06 -8.63 -13.04
C SER A 141 5.42 -8.73 -13.75
N LYS A 142 6.35 -7.84 -13.40
CA LYS A 142 7.70 -7.80 -13.94
C LYS A 142 8.71 -8.63 -13.13
N VAL A 143 8.30 -9.22 -12.02
CA VAL A 143 9.16 -10.05 -11.18
C VAL A 143 9.13 -11.48 -11.68
N ASN A 144 10.28 -12.07 -11.89
CA ASN A 144 10.43 -13.50 -12.12
C ASN A 144 11.45 -14.09 -11.14
N LEU A 145 11.23 -15.33 -10.73
CA LEU A 145 12.18 -16.10 -9.94
C LEU A 145 12.68 -17.24 -10.81
N VAL A 146 13.99 -17.28 -11.02
CA VAL A 146 14.62 -18.27 -11.91
C VAL A 146 15.60 -19.14 -11.15
N ASP A 147 15.76 -20.38 -11.61
CA ASP A 147 16.76 -21.31 -11.12
C ASP A 147 18.16 -21.03 -11.74
N LYS A 148 19.13 -21.86 -11.39
CA LYS A 148 20.52 -21.75 -11.84
C LYS A 148 20.72 -21.86 -13.36
N VAL A 149 19.74 -22.43 -14.09
CA VAL A 149 19.78 -22.55 -15.56
C VAL A 149 18.91 -21.50 -16.25
N GLY A 150 18.35 -20.54 -15.49
CA GLY A 150 17.53 -19.44 -15.99
C GLY A 150 16.06 -19.80 -16.22
N LYS A 151 15.62 -21.01 -15.81
CA LYS A 151 14.23 -21.43 -15.95
C LYS A 151 13.37 -20.80 -14.84
N SER A 152 12.23 -20.22 -15.25
CA SER A 152 11.24 -19.69 -14.29
C SER A 152 10.67 -20.80 -13.39
N VAL A 153 10.61 -20.51 -12.10
CA VAL A 153 9.94 -21.35 -11.09
C VAL A 153 8.63 -20.71 -10.59
N VAL A 154 8.26 -19.57 -11.16
CA VAL A 154 7.00 -18.87 -10.83
C VAL A 154 5.84 -19.56 -11.54
N ALA A 155 4.74 -19.78 -10.82
CA ALA A 155 3.53 -20.35 -11.41
C ALA A 155 2.96 -19.40 -12.50
N ALA A 156 2.58 -19.97 -13.66
CA ALA A 156 2.08 -19.19 -14.81
C ALA A 156 0.77 -18.42 -14.47
N ASN A 157 -0.01 -18.94 -13.54
CA ASN A 157 -1.28 -18.33 -13.09
C ASN A 157 -1.13 -17.46 -11.83
N ARG A 158 0.12 -17.09 -11.44
CA ARG A 158 0.35 -16.19 -10.33
C ARG A 158 -0.32 -14.83 -10.60
N PRO A 159 -1.09 -14.29 -9.64
CA PRO A 159 -1.62 -12.93 -9.78
C PRO A 159 -0.50 -11.91 -10.01
N ALA A 160 -0.72 -11.00 -10.97
CA ALA A 160 0.23 -9.92 -11.27
C ALA A 160 0.28 -8.87 -10.15
N ARG A 161 -0.83 -8.69 -9.44
CA ARG A 161 -0.97 -7.72 -8.35
C ARG A 161 -1.59 -8.35 -7.13
N VAL A 162 -1.04 -8.02 -5.98
CA VAL A 162 -1.45 -8.58 -4.69
C VAL A 162 -1.54 -7.46 -3.67
N GLN A 163 -2.67 -7.41 -2.98
CA GLN A 163 -2.87 -6.49 -1.87
C GLN A 163 -2.27 -7.06 -0.60
N TYR A 164 -1.43 -6.26 0.03
CA TYR A 164 -0.87 -6.53 1.35
C TYR A 164 -1.45 -5.58 2.38
N LEU A 165 -1.58 -6.10 3.58
CA LEU A 165 -1.77 -5.34 4.81
C LEU A 165 -0.46 -5.42 5.60
N TYR A 166 0.07 -4.25 5.97
CA TYR A 166 1.29 -4.13 6.77
C TYR A 166 0.97 -3.47 8.10
N THR A 167 1.73 -3.86 9.13
CA THR A 167 1.90 -3.07 10.34
C THR A 167 3.25 -2.39 10.26
N VAL A 168 3.28 -1.06 10.37
CA VAL A 168 4.49 -0.24 10.36
C VAL A 168 4.64 0.45 11.70
N GLU A 169 5.85 0.48 12.25
CA GLU A 169 6.17 1.06 13.55
C GLU A 169 7.29 2.09 13.41
N LYS A 170 7.14 3.24 14.07
CA LYS A 170 8.17 4.26 14.18
C LYS A 170 9.17 3.86 15.26
N GLY A 171 10.43 3.65 14.89
CA GLY A 171 11.51 3.37 15.84
C GLY A 171 11.90 4.60 16.66
N SER A 172 12.64 4.38 17.73
CA SER A 172 13.21 5.47 18.55
C SER A 172 14.22 6.34 17.80
N ASP A 173 14.73 5.85 16.68
CA ASP A 173 15.60 6.56 15.72
C ASP A 173 14.82 7.40 14.70
N GLY A 174 13.48 7.43 14.80
CA GLY A 174 12.58 8.13 13.88
C GLY A 174 12.34 7.40 12.55
N VAL A 175 12.95 6.23 12.33
CA VAL A 175 12.77 5.43 11.12
C VAL A 175 11.51 4.57 11.24
N PHE A 176 10.79 4.41 10.13
CA PHE A 176 9.60 3.56 10.06
C PHE A 176 9.97 2.18 9.54
N TYR A 177 9.58 1.14 10.29
CA TYR A 177 9.92 -0.26 10.05
C TYR A 177 8.68 -1.10 9.79
N VAL A 178 8.73 -1.97 8.80
CA VAL A 178 7.71 -3.02 8.61
C VAL A 178 7.89 -4.08 9.70
N VAL A 179 6.87 -4.29 10.52
CA VAL A 179 6.88 -5.29 11.61
C VAL A 179 5.98 -6.48 11.31
N GLU A 180 4.97 -6.29 10.45
CA GLU A 180 4.12 -7.37 9.94
C GLU A 180 3.79 -7.12 8.47
N ASP A 181 3.68 -8.19 7.70
CA ASP A 181 3.21 -8.18 6.33
C ASP A 181 2.31 -9.39 6.07
N LYS A 182 1.14 -9.15 5.48
CA LYS A 182 0.14 -10.19 5.21
C LYS A 182 -0.49 -9.98 3.85
N VAL A 183 -0.50 -11.01 3.02
CA VAL A 183 -1.29 -11.05 1.79
C VAL A 183 -2.78 -11.14 2.15
N VAL A 184 -3.59 -10.29 1.53
CA VAL A 184 -5.04 -10.23 1.79
C VAL A 184 -5.82 -10.75 0.59
N GLN A 185 -5.58 -10.19 -0.59
CA GLN A 185 -6.31 -10.49 -1.82
C GLN A 185 -5.53 -10.03 -3.05
N THR A 186 -6.12 -10.15 -4.21
CA THR A 186 -5.63 -9.50 -5.44
C THR A 186 -6.10 -8.04 -5.50
N CYS A 187 -5.39 -7.20 -6.17
CA CYS A 187 -5.73 -5.80 -6.48
C CYS A 187 -5.50 -5.52 -8.00
#